data_655fd427a2dd09d8340cac5c9798689c
#
_entry.id   655fd427a2dd09d8340cac5c9798689c
#
_cell.length_a   1.000
_cell.length_b   1.000
_cell.length_c   1.000
_cell.angle_alpha   90.00
_cell.angle_beta   90.00
_cell.angle_gamma   90.00
#
_symmetry.space_group_name_H-M   'P 1'
#
loop_
_entity.id
_entity.type
_entity.pdbx_description
1 polymer ?
#
loop_
_entity_poly.entity_id
_entity_poly.type
_entity_poly.pdbx_seq_one_letter_code
_entity_poly.pdbx_strand_id
1 'polypeptide(L)'
;MSAHRASVTRYLEGIEISFNSVAGRIITERLPVRCARDPVRPSLLLWACAANGGDTADALPVAAAFDLFDRFMLLHDELADVSAEPIARWGLGQSLNAGDALYALGFRMLASHVGNPERRLEAARIAGEAVLEAIEGRETAMEGRCALTGAALQAGAIIGGASGDVALAFARAGRALGMASEATETAGALRFAQQSLTLLEPHTRKEDLDAFAEVALYVARRAA
;
A
#
# COMPACT_ATOMS: atom_id res chain seq x y z
N MET A 1 4.96 13.67 3.41
CA MET A 1 5.26 12.30 2.93
C MET A 1 6.46 11.66 3.62
N SER A 2 7.62 12.30 3.75
CA SER A 2 8.79 11.72 4.47
C SER A 2 8.49 11.36 5.93
N ALA A 3 7.74 12.22 6.65
CA ALA A 3 7.31 11.97 8.02
C ALA A 3 6.39 10.74 8.14
N HIS A 4 5.43 10.59 7.22
CA HIS A 4 4.52 9.43 7.18
C HIS A 4 5.29 8.12 6.97
N ARG A 5 6.26 8.12 6.06
CA ARG A 5 7.14 6.99 5.83
C ARG A 5 7.89 6.58 7.11
N ALA A 6 8.51 7.54 7.78
CA ALA A 6 9.23 7.29 9.03
C ALA A 6 8.31 6.71 10.13
N SER A 7 7.05 7.16 10.20
CA SER A 7 6.07 6.65 11.15
C SER A 7 5.71 5.19 10.87
N VAL A 8 5.46 4.83 9.61
CA VAL A 8 5.15 3.43 9.23
C VAL A 8 6.35 2.51 9.51
N THR A 9 7.56 2.93 9.12
CA THR A 9 8.78 2.15 9.38
C THR A 9 8.97 1.89 10.87
N ARG A 10 8.89 2.93 11.70
CA ARG A 10 9.02 2.81 13.16
C ARG A 10 7.93 1.93 13.77
N TYR A 11 6.71 2.02 13.27
CA TYR A 11 5.62 1.16 13.72
C TYR A 11 5.89 -0.32 13.40
N LEU A 12 6.36 -0.62 12.18
CA LEU A 12 6.72 -1.99 11.77
C LEU A 12 7.91 -2.53 12.56
N GLU A 13 8.92 -1.71 12.85
CA GLU A 13 10.08 -2.07 13.69
C GLU A 13 9.67 -2.39 15.14
N GLY A 14 8.59 -1.76 15.64
CA GLY A 14 8.01 -2.04 16.96
C GLY A 14 7.15 -3.30 17.04
N ILE A 15 6.83 -3.93 15.89
CA ILE A 15 6.07 -5.18 15.90
C ILE A 15 7.02 -6.32 16.29
N GLU A 16 6.79 -6.92 17.46
CA GLU A 16 7.48 -8.16 17.85
C GLU A 16 7.08 -9.30 16.92
N ILE A 17 7.95 -9.60 15.97
CA ILE A 17 7.84 -10.76 15.09
C ILE A 17 8.66 -11.88 15.73
N SER A 18 8.08 -12.55 16.72
CA SER A 18 8.71 -13.70 17.40
C SER A 18 8.57 -14.97 16.57
N PHE A 19 9.15 -15.00 15.38
CA PHE A 19 9.26 -16.23 14.60
C PHE A 19 10.66 -16.84 14.74
N ASN A 20 10.79 -17.89 15.55
CA ASN A 20 12.01 -18.70 15.61
C ASN A 20 12.14 -19.67 14.41
N SER A 21 11.35 -19.45 13.35
CA SER A 21 11.33 -20.26 12.13
C SER A 21 12.21 -19.66 11.03
N VAL A 22 12.49 -20.47 10.00
CA VAL A 22 13.19 -19.98 8.79
C VAL A 22 12.37 -18.86 8.13
N ALA A 23 11.05 -19.00 8.04
CA ALA A 23 10.17 -17.97 7.50
C ALA A 23 10.30 -16.65 8.28
N GLY A 24 10.37 -16.71 9.61
CA GLY A 24 10.60 -15.52 10.44
C GLY A 24 11.93 -14.82 10.15
N ARG A 25 13.02 -15.58 9.94
CA ARG A 25 14.30 -15.00 9.54
C ARG A 25 14.23 -14.33 8.17
N ILE A 26 13.58 -14.96 7.20
CA ILE A 26 13.37 -14.37 5.87
C ILE A 26 12.64 -13.03 5.99
N ILE A 27 11.55 -12.98 6.78
CA ILE A 27 10.78 -11.76 7.02
C ILE A 27 11.67 -10.70 7.67
N THR A 28 12.39 -11.04 8.75
CA THR A 28 13.22 -10.09 9.49
C THR A 28 14.37 -9.54 8.64
N GLU A 29 14.99 -10.36 7.81
CA GLU A 29 16.06 -9.92 6.90
C GLU A 29 15.53 -9.06 5.75
N ARG A 30 14.29 -9.30 5.29
CA ARG A 30 13.71 -8.60 4.16
C ARG A 30 12.90 -7.36 4.54
N LEU A 31 12.37 -7.27 5.76
CA LEU A 31 11.67 -6.08 6.22
C LEU A 31 12.51 -4.80 6.09
N PRO A 32 13.79 -4.76 6.53
CA PRO A 32 14.60 -3.54 6.39
C PRO A 32 14.98 -3.21 4.95
N VAL A 33 15.30 -4.23 4.15
CA VAL A 33 15.90 -4.07 2.81
C VAL A 33 14.93 -3.43 1.82
N ARG A 34 13.63 -3.66 1.99
CA ARG A 34 12.62 -3.20 1.04
C ARG A 34 11.80 -1.99 1.49
N CYS A 35 11.95 -1.54 2.74
CA CYS A 35 11.61 -0.16 3.10
C CYS A 35 12.38 0.89 2.25
N ALA A 36 13.46 0.48 1.59
CA ALA A 36 14.21 1.31 0.65
C ALA A 36 13.52 1.48 -0.73
N ARG A 37 12.58 0.61 -1.11
CA ARG A 37 11.71 0.84 -2.26
C ARG A 37 10.45 1.56 -1.77
N ASP A 38 10.50 2.87 -1.78
CA ASP A 38 9.44 3.84 -1.52
C ASP A 38 8.06 3.26 -1.15
N PRO A 39 7.69 3.19 0.14
CA PRO A 39 6.34 2.81 0.55
C PRO A 39 5.38 3.96 0.25
N VAL A 40 5.07 4.16 -1.04
CA VAL A 40 4.17 5.23 -1.47
C VAL A 40 2.78 4.99 -0.92
N ARG A 41 2.27 3.75 -1.01
CA ARG A 41 0.91 3.39 -0.59
C ARG A 41 0.62 3.62 0.89
N PRO A 42 1.47 3.15 1.84
CA PRO A 42 1.27 3.48 3.26
C PRO A 42 1.26 4.98 3.53
N SER A 43 2.14 5.73 2.87
CA SER A 43 2.20 7.19 3.02
C SER A 43 0.98 7.89 2.43
N LEU A 44 0.45 7.42 1.31
CA LEU A 44 -0.78 7.90 0.69
C LEU A 44 -2.00 7.63 1.58
N LEU A 45 -2.05 6.47 2.22
CA LEU A 45 -3.11 6.12 3.17
C LEU A 45 -3.14 7.10 4.35
N LEU A 46 -1.99 7.36 4.97
CA LEU A 46 -1.89 8.33 6.07
C LEU A 46 -2.25 9.75 5.61
N TRP A 47 -1.80 10.14 4.43
CA TRP A 47 -2.18 11.43 3.84
C TRP A 47 -3.69 11.52 3.62
N ALA A 48 -4.32 10.49 3.04
CA ALA A 48 -5.76 10.46 2.80
C ALA A 48 -6.57 10.55 4.11
N CYS A 49 -6.10 9.89 5.17
CA CYS A 49 -6.67 10.02 6.50
C CYS A 49 -6.61 11.47 7.01
N ALA A 50 -5.44 12.09 6.98
CA ALA A 50 -5.25 13.47 7.42
C ALA A 50 -6.06 14.48 6.59
N ALA A 51 -6.10 14.32 5.26
CA ALA A 51 -6.86 15.17 4.34
C ALA A 51 -8.37 15.14 4.60
N ASN A 52 -8.88 14.05 5.21
CA ASN A 52 -10.27 13.90 5.63
C ASN A 52 -10.49 14.17 7.14
N GLY A 53 -9.49 14.78 7.82
CA GLY A 53 -9.62 15.24 9.20
C GLY A 53 -9.39 14.17 10.27
N GLY A 54 -8.92 12.98 9.89
CA GLY A 54 -8.61 11.91 10.83
C GLY A 54 -7.24 12.03 11.48
N ASP A 55 -7.06 11.34 12.61
CA ASP A 55 -5.75 11.18 13.24
C ASP A 55 -4.96 10.09 12.50
N THR A 56 -3.76 10.45 12.04
CA THR A 56 -2.88 9.49 11.37
C THR A 56 -2.39 8.37 12.30
N ALA A 57 -2.43 8.56 13.61
CA ALA A 57 -2.13 7.51 14.57
C ALA A 57 -3.14 6.36 14.48
N ASP A 58 -4.42 6.67 14.28
CA ASP A 58 -5.47 5.67 14.07
C ASP A 58 -5.31 4.91 12.75
N ALA A 59 -4.78 5.55 11.73
CA ALA A 59 -4.56 4.94 10.41
C ALA A 59 -3.25 4.12 10.33
N LEU A 60 -2.35 4.28 11.29
CA LEU A 60 -1.00 3.70 11.23
C LEU A 60 -0.98 2.17 11.13
N PRO A 61 -1.79 1.40 11.91
CA PRO A 61 -1.87 -0.06 11.75
C PRO A 61 -2.36 -0.48 10.36
N VAL A 62 -3.32 0.28 9.79
CA VAL A 62 -3.84 0.00 8.44
C VAL A 62 -2.79 0.30 7.38
N ALA A 63 -2.03 1.39 7.53
CA ALA A 63 -0.91 1.72 6.65
C ALA A 63 0.19 0.66 6.70
N ALA A 64 0.49 0.13 7.89
CA ALA A 64 1.43 -0.97 8.08
C ALA A 64 0.93 -2.26 7.39
N ALA A 65 -0.38 -2.55 7.43
CA ALA A 65 -0.96 -3.68 6.72
C ALA A 65 -0.74 -3.57 5.20
N PHE A 66 -0.93 -2.40 4.61
CA PHE A 66 -0.68 -2.19 3.18
C PHE A 66 0.81 -2.36 2.82
N ASP A 67 1.75 -1.95 3.67
CA ASP A 67 3.17 -2.23 3.47
C ASP A 67 3.48 -3.74 3.50
N LEU A 68 2.83 -4.48 4.39
CA LEU A 68 2.98 -5.94 4.47
C LEU A 68 2.39 -6.65 3.25
N PHE A 69 1.25 -6.19 2.74
CA PHE A 69 0.67 -6.72 1.49
C PHE A 69 1.56 -6.42 0.28
N ASP A 70 2.17 -5.25 0.20
CA ASP A 70 3.15 -4.94 -0.85
C ASP A 70 4.34 -5.90 -0.80
N ARG A 71 4.85 -6.22 0.39
CA ARG A 71 5.96 -7.17 0.58
C ARG A 71 5.57 -8.59 0.25
N PHE A 72 4.37 -9.00 0.64
CA PHE A 72 3.79 -10.27 0.24
C PHE A 72 3.77 -10.41 -1.28
N MET A 73 3.19 -9.45 -1.98
CA MET A 73 3.11 -9.45 -3.44
C MET A 73 4.50 -9.50 -4.10
N LEU A 74 5.43 -8.67 -3.62
CA LEU A 74 6.80 -8.63 -4.15
C LEU A 74 7.54 -9.95 -3.97
N LEU A 75 7.41 -10.60 -2.81
CA LEU A 75 8.05 -11.87 -2.57
C LEU A 75 7.50 -12.95 -3.50
N HIS A 76 6.17 -13.01 -3.65
CA HIS A 76 5.54 -13.97 -4.54
C HIS A 76 5.85 -13.70 -6.02
N ASP A 77 6.02 -12.44 -6.44
CA ASP A 77 6.48 -12.08 -7.79
C ASP A 77 7.92 -12.59 -8.04
N GLU A 78 8.81 -12.44 -7.04
CA GLU A 78 10.16 -12.98 -7.14
C GLU A 78 10.19 -14.50 -7.23
N LEU A 79 9.26 -15.20 -6.53
CA LEU A 79 9.20 -16.67 -6.54
C LEU A 79 8.67 -17.23 -7.86
N ALA A 80 8.13 -16.41 -8.75
CA ALA A 80 7.79 -16.83 -10.11
C ALA A 80 9.06 -17.16 -10.95
N ASP A 81 10.23 -16.61 -10.58
CA ASP A 81 11.52 -16.94 -11.15
C ASP A 81 12.22 -18.01 -10.28
N VAL A 82 12.37 -19.22 -10.79
CA VAL A 82 13.01 -20.35 -10.10
C VAL A 82 14.49 -20.11 -9.78
N SER A 83 15.12 -19.14 -10.41
CA SER A 83 16.51 -18.71 -10.15
C SER A 83 16.61 -17.62 -9.08
N ALA A 84 15.49 -17.14 -8.55
CA ALA A 84 15.46 -16.05 -7.57
C ALA A 84 16.26 -16.37 -6.29
N GLU A 85 16.90 -15.34 -5.76
CA GLU A 85 17.73 -15.46 -4.54
C GLU A 85 17.01 -16.11 -3.36
N PRO A 86 15.71 -15.81 -3.08
CA PRO A 86 15.01 -16.47 -1.98
C PRO A 86 14.94 -18.00 -2.13
N ILE A 87 14.71 -18.48 -3.35
CA ILE A 87 14.64 -19.93 -3.62
C ILE A 87 16.03 -20.54 -3.47
N ALA A 88 17.06 -19.91 -4.02
CA ALA A 88 18.44 -20.41 -3.93
C ALA A 88 18.95 -20.46 -2.48
N ARG A 89 18.54 -19.49 -1.65
CA ARG A 89 19.03 -19.36 -0.27
C ARG A 89 18.23 -20.16 0.75
N TRP A 90 16.90 -20.22 0.63
CA TRP A 90 16.01 -20.81 1.65
C TRP A 90 15.10 -21.91 1.13
N GLY A 91 15.06 -22.15 -0.17
CA GLY A 91 14.16 -23.08 -0.83
C GLY A 91 12.76 -22.50 -1.03
N LEU A 92 12.04 -23.00 -2.04
CA LEU A 92 10.74 -22.51 -2.46
C LEU A 92 9.70 -22.58 -1.31
N GLY A 93 9.62 -23.70 -0.61
CA GLY A 93 8.61 -23.89 0.46
C GLY A 93 8.75 -22.90 1.60
N GLN A 94 9.97 -22.59 2.05
CA GLN A 94 10.18 -21.62 3.13
C GLN A 94 9.94 -20.18 2.67
N SER A 95 10.25 -19.89 1.43
CA SER A 95 10.00 -18.57 0.84
C SER A 95 8.50 -18.32 0.65
N LEU A 96 7.73 -19.32 0.23
CA LEU A 96 6.27 -19.26 0.19
C LEU A 96 5.68 -19.03 1.58
N ASN A 97 6.10 -19.82 2.58
CA ASN A 97 5.64 -19.65 3.96
C ASN A 97 5.95 -18.25 4.51
N ALA A 98 7.07 -17.63 4.12
CA ALA A 98 7.38 -16.27 4.52
C ALA A 98 6.42 -15.25 3.87
N GLY A 99 6.05 -15.45 2.60
CA GLY A 99 5.03 -14.65 1.93
C GLY A 99 3.67 -14.77 2.62
N ASP A 100 3.22 -15.99 2.88
CA ASP A 100 1.94 -16.25 3.56
C ASP A 100 1.92 -15.63 4.98
N ALA A 101 3.05 -15.66 5.68
CA ALA A 101 3.16 -15.02 6.98
C ALA A 101 3.08 -13.48 6.90
N LEU A 102 3.64 -12.84 5.85
CA LEU A 102 3.48 -11.41 5.61
C LEU A 102 2.01 -11.05 5.35
N TYR A 103 1.30 -11.86 4.57
CA TYR A 103 -0.13 -11.71 4.32
C TYR A 103 -0.93 -11.82 5.63
N ALA A 104 -0.70 -12.85 6.43
CA ALA A 104 -1.37 -13.04 7.73
C ALA A 104 -1.08 -11.90 8.71
N LEU A 105 0.17 -11.40 8.74
CA LEU A 105 0.56 -10.23 9.53
C LEU A 105 -0.19 -8.97 9.09
N GLY A 106 -0.39 -8.76 7.79
CA GLY A 106 -1.19 -7.66 7.27
C GLY A 106 -2.61 -7.66 7.84
N PHE A 107 -3.30 -8.79 7.82
CA PHE A 107 -4.63 -8.90 8.42
C PHE A 107 -4.61 -8.76 9.94
N ARG A 108 -3.56 -9.25 10.62
CA ARG A 108 -3.39 -8.99 12.06
C ARG A 108 -3.28 -7.49 12.36
N MET A 109 -2.60 -6.72 11.53
CA MET A 109 -2.51 -5.26 11.68
C MET A 109 -3.87 -4.59 11.48
N LEU A 110 -4.63 -4.98 10.47
CA LEU A 110 -5.99 -4.49 10.28
C LEU A 110 -6.88 -4.76 11.50
N ALA A 111 -6.74 -5.94 12.11
CA ALA A 111 -7.48 -6.31 13.33
C ALA A 111 -7.01 -5.54 14.58
N SER A 112 -5.77 -5.05 14.60
CA SER A 112 -5.17 -4.36 15.77
C SER A 112 -5.49 -2.86 15.83
N HIS A 113 -6.18 -2.32 14.82
CA HIS A 113 -6.54 -0.92 14.79
C HIS A 113 -7.46 -0.55 15.95
N VAL A 114 -7.22 0.59 16.60
CA VAL A 114 -7.89 1.01 17.85
C VAL A 114 -9.08 1.96 17.60
N GLY A 115 -9.16 2.59 16.45
CA GLY A 115 -10.20 3.58 16.09
C GLY A 115 -11.62 2.99 15.92
N ASN A 116 -12.46 3.68 15.19
CA ASN A 116 -13.85 3.29 14.94
C ASN A 116 -13.96 1.89 14.32
N PRO A 117 -14.67 0.93 14.97
CA PRO A 117 -14.72 -0.46 14.52
C PRO A 117 -15.39 -0.64 13.14
N GLU A 118 -16.38 0.19 12.79
CA GLU A 118 -17.06 0.11 11.50
C GLU A 118 -16.12 0.53 10.37
N ARG A 119 -15.39 1.64 10.56
CA ARG A 119 -14.38 2.11 9.60
C ARG A 119 -13.25 1.11 9.43
N ARG A 120 -12.84 0.46 10.53
CA ARG A 120 -11.83 -0.60 10.52
C ARG A 120 -12.30 -1.80 9.70
N LEU A 121 -13.53 -2.27 9.94
CA LEU A 121 -14.09 -3.40 9.19
C LEU A 121 -14.18 -3.09 7.70
N GLU A 122 -14.61 -1.87 7.35
CA GLU A 122 -14.67 -1.44 5.97
C GLU A 122 -13.28 -1.33 5.33
N ALA A 123 -12.28 -0.79 6.04
CA ALA A 123 -10.89 -0.77 5.56
C ALA A 123 -10.32 -2.18 5.35
N ALA A 124 -10.66 -3.14 6.23
CA ALA A 124 -10.26 -4.53 6.08
C ALA A 124 -10.93 -5.20 4.87
N ARG A 125 -12.23 -4.94 4.63
CA ARG A 125 -12.96 -5.43 3.46
C ARG A 125 -12.32 -4.90 2.16
N ILE A 126 -12.05 -3.59 2.10
CA ILE A 126 -11.41 -2.93 0.95
C ILE A 126 -10.01 -3.51 0.69
N ALA A 127 -9.22 -3.71 1.75
CA ALA A 127 -7.90 -4.30 1.63
C ALA A 127 -7.97 -5.75 1.10
N GLY A 128 -8.89 -6.57 1.62
CA GLY A 128 -9.09 -7.95 1.18
C GLY A 128 -9.48 -8.04 -0.29
N GLU A 129 -10.44 -7.23 -0.73
CA GLU A 129 -10.85 -7.16 -2.14
C GLU A 129 -9.70 -6.73 -3.06
N ALA A 130 -8.92 -5.70 -2.66
CA ALA A 130 -7.80 -5.23 -3.44
C ALA A 130 -6.66 -6.24 -3.54
N VAL A 131 -6.40 -7.01 -2.48
CA VAL A 131 -5.40 -8.10 -2.52
C VAL A 131 -5.86 -9.22 -3.45
N LEU A 132 -7.15 -9.60 -3.41
CA LEU A 132 -7.71 -10.60 -4.34
C LEU A 132 -7.59 -10.12 -5.79
N GLU A 133 -8.00 -8.88 -6.08
CA GLU A 133 -7.85 -8.27 -7.40
C GLU A 133 -6.38 -8.23 -7.85
N ALA A 134 -5.46 -7.92 -6.94
CA ALA A 134 -4.04 -7.91 -7.23
C ALA A 134 -3.47 -9.30 -7.54
N ILE A 135 -3.98 -10.34 -6.89
CA ILE A 135 -3.60 -11.73 -7.17
C ILE A 135 -4.15 -12.19 -8.52
N GLU A 136 -5.43 -11.92 -8.80
CA GLU A 136 -6.08 -12.27 -10.07
C GLU A 136 -5.49 -11.49 -11.25
N GLY A 137 -5.18 -10.21 -11.05
CA GLY A 137 -4.61 -9.32 -12.07
C GLY A 137 -3.14 -9.59 -12.41
N ARG A 138 -2.51 -10.61 -11.84
CA ARG A 138 -1.11 -10.97 -12.16
C ARG A 138 -0.90 -11.34 -13.63
N GLU A 139 -1.92 -11.89 -14.28
CA GLU A 139 -1.87 -12.21 -15.71
C GLU A 139 -1.92 -10.94 -16.58
N THR A 140 -2.52 -9.86 -16.09
CA THR A 140 -2.62 -8.54 -16.75
C THR A 140 -1.83 -7.46 -16.03
N ALA A 141 -0.83 -7.81 -15.26
CA ALA A 141 0.18 -7.06 -14.47
C ALA A 141 -0.13 -5.61 -14.03
N MET A 142 -0.85 -4.83 -14.81
CA MET A 142 -1.10 -3.41 -14.60
C MET A 142 -2.29 -3.14 -13.68
N GLU A 143 -3.39 -3.88 -13.80
CA GLU A 143 -4.62 -3.60 -13.05
C GLU A 143 -4.54 -4.00 -11.59
N GLY A 144 -3.91 -5.13 -11.26
CA GLY A 144 -3.81 -5.63 -9.90
C GLY A 144 -3.02 -4.71 -8.97
N ARG A 145 -1.90 -4.14 -9.41
CA ARG A 145 -1.10 -3.20 -8.60
C ARG A 145 -1.82 -1.85 -8.40
N CYS A 146 -2.64 -1.46 -9.36
CA CYS A 146 -3.48 -0.27 -9.25
C CYS A 146 -4.57 -0.42 -8.19
N ALA A 147 -5.10 -1.63 -7.99
CA ALA A 147 -6.09 -1.93 -6.97
C ALA A 147 -5.61 -1.60 -5.57
N LEU A 148 -4.40 -2.02 -5.19
CA LEU A 148 -3.82 -1.73 -3.88
C LEU A 148 -3.59 -0.22 -3.65
N THR A 149 -3.22 0.54 -4.70
CA THR A 149 -3.07 1.99 -4.55
C THR A 149 -4.42 2.69 -4.39
N GLY A 150 -5.45 2.24 -5.12
CA GLY A 150 -6.82 2.69 -4.95
C GLY A 150 -7.36 2.40 -3.55
N ALA A 151 -7.17 1.18 -3.08
CA ALA A 151 -7.60 0.72 -1.76
C ALA A 151 -6.89 1.48 -0.63
N ALA A 152 -5.60 1.79 -0.77
CA ALA A 152 -4.85 2.56 0.23
C ALA A 152 -5.44 3.97 0.42
N LEU A 153 -5.70 4.70 -0.67
CA LEU A 153 -6.34 6.01 -0.59
C LEU A 153 -7.77 5.91 -0.05
N GLN A 154 -8.55 4.93 -0.48
CA GLN A 154 -9.92 4.72 -0.01
C GLN A 154 -9.96 4.40 1.48
N ALA A 155 -9.16 3.46 1.96
CA ALA A 155 -9.10 3.07 3.36
C ALA A 155 -8.66 4.24 4.25
N GLY A 156 -7.65 5.01 3.81
CA GLY A 156 -7.22 6.21 4.51
C GLY A 156 -8.33 7.25 4.62
N ALA A 157 -9.06 7.52 3.54
CA ALA A 157 -10.18 8.46 3.55
C ALA A 157 -11.30 7.99 4.50
N ILE A 158 -11.66 6.71 4.50
CA ILE A 158 -12.66 6.13 5.42
C ILE A 158 -12.23 6.26 6.87
N ILE A 159 -11.00 5.91 7.21
CA ILE A 159 -10.45 6.06 8.56
C ILE A 159 -10.50 7.54 8.96
N GLY A 160 -10.19 8.45 8.03
CA GLY A 160 -10.27 9.89 8.23
C GLY A 160 -11.69 10.43 8.43
N GLY A 161 -12.71 9.66 8.09
CA GLY A 161 -14.11 10.05 8.26
C GLY A 161 -14.83 10.52 7.00
N ALA A 162 -14.26 10.26 5.84
CA ALA A 162 -14.89 10.56 4.55
C ALA A 162 -16.25 9.85 4.40
N SER A 163 -17.18 10.49 3.70
CA SER A 163 -18.41 9.83 3.21
C SER A 163 -18.06 8.79 2.14
N GLY A 164 -18.99 7.87 1.87
CA GLY A 164 -18.81 6.83 0.86
C GLY A 164 -18.45 7.38 -0.53
N ASP A 165 -19.10 8.46 -0.96
CA ASP A 165 -18.84 9.09 -2.27
C ASP A 165 -17.43 9.71 -2.33
N VAL A 166 -16.99 10.37 -1.26
CA VAL A 166 -15.63 10.91 -1.15
C VAL A 166 -14.61 9.77 -1.15
N ALA A 167 -14.84 8.72 -0.36
CA ALA A 167 -13.97 7.56 -0.32
C ALA A 167 -13.82 6.88 -1.69
N LEU A 168 -14.91 6.81 -2.48
CA LEU A 168 -14.86 6.31 -3.86
C LEU A 168 -14.06 7.22 -4.80
N ALA A 169 -14.12 8.55 -4.62
CA ALA A 169 -13.28 9.47 -5.38
C ALA A 169 -11.80 9.22 -5.07
N PHE A 170 -11.45 9.03 -3.80
CA PHE A 170 -10.09 8.65 -3.38
C PHE A 170 -9.64 7.31 -3.97
N ALA A 171 -10.54 6.30 -4.02
CA ALA A 171 -10.25 5.01 -4.66
C ALA A 171 -9.91 5.18 -6.15
N ARG A 172 -10.72 5.92 -6.89
CA ARG A 172 -10.51 6.18 -8.33
C ARG A 172 -9.21 6.96 -8.57
N ALA A 173 -8.93 7.96 -7.75
CA ALA A 173 -7.69 8.73 -7.82
C ALA A 173 -6.46 7.85 -7.55
N GLY A 174 -6.54 6.95 -6.56
CA GLY A 174 -5.48 6.00 -6.26
C GLY A 174 -5.24 5.00 -7.39
N ARG A 175 -6.31 4.50 -8.04
CA ARG A 175 -6.16 3.66 -9.22
C ARG A 175 -5.46 4.40 -10.37
N ALA A 176 -5.85 5.64 -10.65
CA ALA A 176 -5.18 6.46 -11.66
C ALA A 176 -3.70 6.68 -11.33
N LEU A 177 -3.36 6.94 -10.05
CA LEU A 177 -1.98 7.06 -9.61
C LEU A 177 -1.21 5.73 -9.75
N GLY A 178 -1.86 4.60 -9.48
CA GLY A 178 -1.30 3.27 -9.72
C GLY A 178 -0.98 3.07 -11.20
N MET A 179 -1.90 3.46 -12.11
CA MET A 179 -1.65 3.43 -13.56
C MET A 179 -0.47 4.32 -13.96
N ALA A 180 -0.28 5.48 -13.30
CA ALA A 180 0.89 6.32 -13.51
C ALA A 180 2.20 5.61 -13.17
N SER A 181 2.22 4.78 -12.12
CA SER A 181 3.42 4.03 -11.69
C SER A 181 3.80 2.88 -12.61
N GLU A 182 2.85 2.35 -13.36
CA GLU A 182 3.02 1.20 -14.27
C GLU A 182 3.15 1.62 -15.75
N ALA A 183 2.98 2.91 -16.05
CA ALA A 183 3.07 3.40 -17.42
C ALA A 183 4.49 3.26 -17.97
N THR A 184 4.62 2.80 -19.21
CA THR A 184 5.91 2.62 -19.89
C THR A 184 6.42 3.90 -20.58
N GLU A 185 5.57 4.92 -20.65
CA GLU A 185 5.87 6.20 -21.29
C GLU A 185 5.58 7.35 -20.35
N THR A 186 6.49 8.32 -20.26
CA THR A 186 6.37 9.52 -19.42
C THR A 186 5.08 10.30 -19.70
N ALA A 187 4.67 10.42 -20.96
CA ALA A 187 3.44 11.14 -21.31
C ALA A 187 2.19 10.43 -20.77
N GLY A 188 2.17 9.09 -20.78
CA GLY A 188 1.11 8.28 -20.19
C GLY A 188 1.07 8.43 -18.68
N ALA A 189 2.22 8.32 -18.03
CA ALA A 189 2.35 8.49 -16.58
C ALA A 189 1.86 9.86 -16.11
N LEU A 190 2.24 10.93 -16.80
CA LEU A 190 1.78 12.29 -16.49
C LEU A 190 0.28 12.47 -16.66
N ARG A 191 -0.33 11.87 -17.70
CA ARG A 191 -1.79 11.92 -17.88
C ARG A 191 -2.53 11.24 -16.74
N PHE A 192 -2.10 10.07 -16.30
CA PHE A 192 -2.71 9.37 -15.17
C PHE A 192 -2.51 10.12 -13.84
N ALA A 193 -1.33 10.72 -13.62
CA ALA A 193 -1.09 11.55 -12.46
C ALA A 193 -2.03 12.78 -12.46
N GLN A 194 -2.22 13.44 -13.60
CA GLN A 194 -3.16 14.56 -13.73
C GLN A 194 -4.61 14.13 -13.53
N GLN A 195 -5.01 12.96 -14.04
CA GLN A 195 -6.34 12.39 -13.81
C GLN A 195 -6.58 12.15 -12.32
N SER A 196 -5.58 11.63 -11.60
CA SER A 196 -5.66 11.43 -10.15
C SER A 196 -5.92 12.73 -9.39
N LEU A 197 -5.24 13.82 -9.75
CA LEU A 197 -5.45 15.16 -9.18
C LEU A 197 -6.86 15.69 -9.46
N THR A 198 -7.32 15.60 -10.70
CA THR A 198 -8.66 16.07 -11.10
C THR A 198 -9.78 15.36 -10.31
N LEU A 199 -9.60 14.07 -10.01
CA LEU A 199 -10.57 13.30 -9.22
C LEU A 199 -10.61 13.74 -7.75
N LEU A 200 -9.52 14.24 -7.19
CA LEU A 200 -9.43 14.68 -5.79
C LEU A 200 -9.79 16.16 -5.58
N GLU A 201 -9.64 16.99 -6.60
CA GLU A 201 -9.84 18.44 -6.51
C GLU A 201 -11.17 18.86 -5.85
N PRO A 202 -12.34 18.23 -6.18
CA PRO A 202 -13.63 18.59 -5.56
C PRO A 202 -13.75 18.19 -4.08
N HIS A 203 -12.87 17.32 -3.59
CA HIS A 203 -13.00 16.65 -2.29
C HIS A 203 -11.84 16.94 -1.33
N THR A 204 -10.87 17.76 -1.75
CA THR A 204 -9.63 17.93 -1.01
C THR A 204 -9.28 19.42 -0.91
N ARG A 205 -8.84 19.86 0.25
CA ARG A 205 -8.36 21.25 0.40
C ARG A 205 -7.14 21.48 -0.48
N LYS A 206 -6.98 22.71 -0.95
CA LYS A 206 -5.88 23.06 -1.86
C LYS A 206 -4.50 22.66 -1.33
N GLU A 207 -4.23 22.90 -0.06
CA GLU A 207 -2.95 22.59 0.58
C GLU A 207 -2.64 21.08 0.56
N ASP A 208 -3.65 20.26 0.83
CA ASP A 208 -3.53 18.79 0.80
C ASP A 208 -3.40 18.28 -0.65
N LEU A 209 -4.10 18.91 -1.59
CA LEU A 209 -4.01 18.61 -3.01
C LEU A 209 -2.62 18.96 -3.57
N ASP A 210 -2.04 20.09 -3.19
CA ASP A 210 -0.70 20.51 -3.58
C ASP A 210 0.35 19.50 -3.09
N ALA A 211 0.22 19.02 -1.83
CA ALA A 211 1.08 17.97 -1.29
C ALA A 211 0.93 16.64 -2.02
N PHE A 212 -0.27 16.28 -2.46
CA PHE A 212 -0.51 15.09 -3.26
C PHE A 212 0.06 15.23 -4.67
N ALA A 213 0.00 16.43 -5.27
CA ALA A 213 0.53 16.72 -6.60
C ALA A 213 2.05 16.46 -6.68
N GLU A 214 2.79 16.81 -5.64
CA GLU A 214 4.23 16.51 -5.56
C GLU A 214 4.48 14.99 -5.65
N VAL A 215 3.67 14.19 -4.95
CA VAL A 215 3.77 12.72 -4.98
C VAL A 215 3.36 12.15 -6.33
N ALA A 216 2.27 12.64 -6.90
CA ALA A 216 1.80 12.20 -8.21
C ALA A 216 2.85 12.46 -9.31
N LEU A 217 3.48 13.64 -9.26
CA LEU A 217 4.57 14.00 -10.17
C LEU A 217 5.82 13.13 -9.94
N TYR A 218 6.16 12.86 -8.67
CA TYR A 218 7.27 11.97 -8.33
C TYR A 218 7.05 10.55 -8.87
N VAL A 219 5.85 9.99 -8.68
CA VAL A 219 5.46 8.68 -9.21
C VAL A 219 5.58 8.65 -10.74
N ALA A 220 5.02 9.66 -11.43
CA ALA A 220 5.04 9.73 -12.88
C ALA A 220 6.47 9.85 -13.46
N ARG A 221 7.39 10.53 -12.77
CA ARG A 221 8.80 10.67 -13.20
C ARG A 221 9.62 9.39 -13.02
N ARG A 222 9.22 8.50 -12.13
CA ARG A 222 9.93 7.23 -11.89
C ARG A 222 9.48 6.10 -12.80
N ALA A 223 8.30 6.20 -13.37
CA ALA A 223 7.75 5.22 -14.30
C ALA A 223 8.38 5.29 -15.70
N ALA A 224 9.12 6.36 -15.99
CA ALA A 224 9.81 6.63 -17.25
C ALA A 224 11.32 6.49 -17.10
#